data_f0016ffaf84959f5bf1d86e836c13699
#
_entry.id   f0016ffaf84959f5bf1d86e836c13699
#
_cell.length_a   1.000
_cell.length_b   1.000
_cell.length_c   1.000
_cell.angle_alpha   90.00
_cell.angle_beta   90.00
_cell.angle_gamma   90.00
#
_symmetry.space_group_name_H-M   'P 1'
#
loop_
_entity.id
_entity.type
_entity.pdbx_description
1 polymer ?
#
loop_
_entity_poly.entity_id
_entity_poly.type
_entity_poly.pdbx_seq_one_letter_code
_entity_poly.pdbx_strand_id
1 'polypeptide(L)'
;MIARFRAFVRSHWPALRLRTILLSVLMFAAILPGLSAIFLRVYENTLVRQTEAELITQAAALSAVAETDWPGVVVVPFDPADRRAPGYYRPEAATIDLGSTPILPARPPARSAAAPPDPDALAVAARLDPIMERTSRTTLASILFLDRRGVVIRGHDRGGALGDLAEVRAALAGEARTVLRRNDAYRPRYSMEWLSRASGLRIHHARPVIVDGQVRGVILTSRSPRALFRGIYQDRIKIGLGVVGTLGLIAFLAVLVARGIAGPIEALSRAARAVATGGGPLPPTPATAAVEIRTLYEDFGRMAEAVDRRSRYLRDFAAAVSHEFKTPLAGIQGAVELLQDHDDMEPGQRRRFLDNIAADGRRLSALVTRLLDLARADMARPEAGLSVDPRPPVMKAVDARSDRLAITVRLPADAPRVAVPASTVEMVLSTLLENSRQAGAASVVVEAKPVGDRLVLTVSDDGPGVTPADAGRVFEPFFTTRRGEGGAGLGLSIARALLAASQATLDLVPSAAGATFELALPLAEGTTT
;
A
#
# COMPACT_ATOMS: atom_id res chain seq x y z
N MET A 1 10.72 9.67 -28.65
CA MET A 1 9.57 10.17 -27.90
C MET A 1 9.27 9.34 -26.63
N ILE A 2 9.16 8.01 -26.72
CA ILE A 2 8.84 7.11 -25.59
C ILE A 2 9.88 7.16 -24.46
N ALA A 3 11.18 7.25 -24.77
CA ALA A 3 12.25 7.31 -23.75
C ALA A 3 12.21 8.62 -22.94
N ARG A 4 11.96 9.77 -23.59
CA ARG A 4 11.81 11.08 -22.92
C ARG A 4 10.55 11.12 -22.04
N PHE A 5 9.45 10.54 -22.50
CA PHE A 5 8.24 10.40 -21.71
C PHE A 5 8.44 9.50 -20.46
N ARG A 6 9.17 8.38 -20.61
CA ARG A 6 9.53 7.51 -19.47
C ARG A 6 10.43 8.23 -18.46
N ALA A 7 11.39 9.04 -18.92
CA ALA A 7 12.26 9.83 -18.05
C ALA A 7 11.46 10.91 -17.29
N PHE A 8 10.56 11.61 -17.98
CA PHE A 8 9.66 12.60 -17.38
C PHE A 8 8.74 11.98 -16.33
N VAL A 9 8.12 10.83 -16.63
CA VAL A 9 7.28 10.12 -15.67
C VAL A 9 8.10 9.68 -14.44
N ARG A 10 9.33 9.21 -14.60
CA ARG A 10 10.20 8.83 -13.48
C ARG A 10 10.58 10.01 -12.59
N SER A 11 10.88 11.18 -13.17
CA SER A 11 11.30 12.36 -12.41
C SER A 11 10.16 13.03 -11.65
N HIS A 12 8.89 12.85 -12.11
CA HIS A 12 7.70 13.45 -11.50
C HIS A 12 6.81 12.42 -10.80
N TRP A 13 7.29 11.18 -10.62
CA TRP A 13 6.50 10.15 -9.94
C TRP A 13 6.44 10.45 -8.44
N PRO A 14 5.24 10.61 -7.86
CA PRO A 14 5.12 10.92 -6.44
C PRO A 14 5.58 9.73 -5.58
N ALA A 15 6.28 10.02 -4.47
CA ALA A 15 6.63 9.03 -3.47
C ALA A 15 5.40 8.65 -2.64
N LEU A 16 4.56 7.76 -3.17
CA LEU A 16 3.33 7.33 -2.52
C LEU A 16 3.61 6.17 -1.55
N ARG A 17 2.92 6.18 -0.42
CA ARG A 17 2.89 5.05 0.50
C ARG A 17 1.95 3.97 -0.01
N LEU A 18 2.28 2.71 0.26
CA LEU A 18 1.49 1.55 -0.12
C LEU A 18 0.03 1.68 0.33
N ARG A 19 -0.20 2.08 1.58
CA ARG A 19 -1.53 2.32 2.14
C ARG A 19 -2.33 3.36 1.37
N THR A 20 -1.68 4.43 0.90
CA THR A 20 -2.34 5.50 0.13
C THR A 20 -2.81 4.98 -1.23
N ILE A 21 -1.97 4.20 -1.91
CA ILE A 21 -2.31 3.58 -3.20
C ILE A 21 -3.51 2.65 -3.02
N LEU A 22 -3.46 1.75 -2.03
CA LEU A 22 -4.54 0.78 -1.77
C LEU A 22 -5.84 1.46 -1.36
N LEU A 23 -5.77 2.44 -0.44
CA LEU A 23 -6.94 3.20 -0.01
C LEU A 23 -7.57 3.97 -1.16
N SER A 24 -6.78 4.59 -2.04
CA SER A 24 -7.30 5.31 -3.22
C SER A 24 -8.07 4.37 -4.15
N VAL A 25 -7.52 3.19 -4.42
CA VAL A 25 -8.15 2.18 -5.28
C VAL A 25 -9.44 1.65 -4.65
N LEU A 26 -9.41 1.26 -3.37
CA LEU A 26 -10.57 0.75 -2.63
C LEU A 26 -11.67 1.81 -2.51
N MET A 27 -11.31 3.04 -2.16
CA MET A 27 -12.25 4.15 -2.05
C MET A 27 -12.92 4.44 -3.40
N PHE A 28 -12.16 4.47 -4.48
CA PHE A 28 -12.72 4.64 -5.83
C PHE A 28 -13.67 3.50 -6.19
N ALA A 29 -13.26 2.24 -5.94
CA ALA A 29 -14.09 1.07 -6.23
C ALA A 29 -15.38 1.05 -5.40
N ALA A 30 -15.36 1.52 -4.15
CA ALA A 30 -16.51 1.58 -3.27
C ALA A 30 -17.47 2.74 -3.62
N ILE A 31 -16.94 3.91 -3.98
CA ILE A 31 -17.72 5.11 -4.24
C ILE A 31 -18.38 5.08 -5.62
N LEU A 32 -17.74 4.51 -6.64
CA LEU A 32 -18.20 4.54 -8.02
C LEU A 32 -19.61 3.97 -8.23
N PRO A 33 -19.99 2.80 -7.69
CA PRO A 33 -21.35 2.27 -7.82
C PRO A 33 -22.40 3.17 -7.13
N GLY A 34 -22.08 3.72 -5.96
CA GLY A 34 -22.96 4.63 -5.23
C GLY A 34 -23.20 5.93 -6.00
N LEU A 35 -22.15 6.57 -6.51
CA LEU A 35 -22.25 7.76 -7.35
C LEU A 35 -23.05 7.49 -8.62
N SER A 36 -22.83 6.36 -9.28
CA SER A 36 -23.57 5.97 -10.48
C SER A 36 -25.06 5.80 -10.21
N ALA A 37 -25.43 5.18 -9.08
CA ALA A 37 -26.81 5.00 -8.67
C ALA A 37 -27.50 6.35 -8.33
N ILE A 38 -26.80 7.23 -7.61
CA ILE A 38 -27.29 8.58 -7.29
C ILE A 38 -27.49 9.39 -8.58
N PHE A 39 -26.48 9.40 -9.47
CA PHE A 39 -26.56 10.09 -10.74
C PHE A 39 -27.78 9.63 -11.56
N LEU A 40 -27.98 8.32 -11.69
CA LEU A 40 -29.11 7.76 -12.41
C LEU A 40 -30.46 8.23 -11.80
N ARG A 41 -30.57 8.23 -10.48
CA ARG A 41 -31.78 8.68 -9.76
C ARG A 41 -32.06 10.18 -9.98
N VAL A 42 -31.05 11.02 -9.83
CA VAL A 42 -31.18 12.47 -10.02
C VAL A 42 -31.55 12.78 -11.47
N TYR A 43 -30.89 12.12 -12.42
CA TYR A 43 -31.15 12.29 -13.83
C TYR A 43 -32.60 11.90 -14.20
N GLU A 44 -33.06 10.75 -13.73
CA GLU A 44 -34.43 10.27 -13.96
C GLU A 44 -35.46 11.22 -13.36
N ASN A 45 -35.27 11.68 -12.14
CA ASN A 45 -36.16 12.63 -11.48
C ASN A 45 -36.23 13.98 -12.23
N THR A 46 -35.09 14.43 -12.77
CA THR A 46 -35.02 15.63 -13.59
C THR A 46 -35.83 15.50 -14.87
N LEU A 47 -35.80 14.36 -15.56
CA LEU A 47 -36.61 14.11 -16.76
C LEU A 47 -38.12 14.11 -16.45
N VAL A 48 -38.50 13.56 -15.31
CA VAL A 48 -39.91 13.56 -14.85
C VAL A 48 -40.38 14.99 -14.56
N ARG A 49 -39.60 15.77 -13.82
CA ARG A 49 -39.89 17.17 -13.53
C ARG A 49 -39.96 18.05 -14.77
N GLN A 50 -39.10 17.82 -15.75
CA GLN A 50 -39.16 18.52 -17.06
C GLN A 50 -40.49 18.19 -17.77
N THR A 51 -40.89 16.92 -17.78
CA THR A 51 -42.16 16.53 -18.39
C THR A 51 -43.38 17.14 -17.65
N GLU A 52 -43.32 17.21 -16.31
CA GLU A 52 -44.32 17.91 -15.50
C GLU A 52 -44.41 19.40 -15.84
N ALA A 53 -43.26 20.10 -15.90
CA ALA A 53 -43.21 21.51 -16.24
C ALA A 53 -43.77 21.80 -17.66
N GLU A 54 -43.48 20.92 -18.63
CA GLU A 54 -44.08 20.99 -19.96
C GLU A 54 -45.61 20.88 -19.91
N LEU A 55 -46.17 19.96 -19.10
CA LEU A 55 -47.63 19.78 -18.94
C LEU A 55 -48.27 20.97 -18.24
N ILE A 56 -47.62 21.50 -17.19
CA ILE A 56 -48.10 22.72 -16.49
C ILE A 56 -48.15 23.90 -17.48
N THR A 57 -47.09 24.12 -18.26
CA THR A 57 -47.02 25.21 -19.22
C THR A 57 -48.09 25.09 -20.30
N GLN A 58 -48.31 23.88 -20.84
CA GLN A 58 -49.35 23.61 -21.83
C GLN A 58 -50.75 23.84 -21.26
N ALA A 59 -51.00 23.32 -20.05
CA ALA A 59 -52.29 23.50 -19.38
C ALA A 59 -52.58 24.99 -19.07
N ALA A 60 -51.53 25.72 -18.62
CA ALA A 60 -51.64 27.17 -18.37
C ALA A 60 -51.98 27.98 -19.63
N ALA A 61 -51.30 27.68 -20.73
CA ALA A 61 -51.62 28.36 -22.01
C ALA A 61 -53.02 28.05 -22.52
N LEU A 62 -53.45 26.77 -22.43
CA LEU A 62 -54.75 26.34 -22.88
C LEU A 62 -55.87 26.87 -21.97
N SER A 63 -55.68 26.91 -20.65
CA SER A 63 -56.67 27.50 -19.72
C SER A 63 -56.84 29.01 -19.97
N ALA A 64 -55.75 29.75 -20.19
CA ALA A 64 -55.81 31.17 -20.48
C ALA A 64 -56.57 31.46 -21.79
N VAL A 65 -56.37 30.67 -22.85
CA VAL A 65 -57.16 30.78 -24.08
C VAL A 65 -58.63 30.43 -23.80
N ALA A 66 -58.93 29.38 -23.02
CA ALA A 66 -60.28 29.01 -22.66
C ALA A 66 -61.01 30.12 -21.89
N GLU A 67 -60.32 30.78 -20.96
CA GLU A 67 -60.81 31.86 -20.12
C GLU A 67 -61.15 33.10 -20.93
N THR A 68 -60.29 33.49 -21.88
CA THR A 68 -60.52 34.64 -22.74
C THR A 68 -61.62 34.39 -23.79
N ASP A 69 -61.77 33.16 -24.25
CA ASP A 69 -62.77 32.75 -25.22
C ASP A 69 -64.13 32.37 -24.61
N TRP A 70 -64.30 32.49 -23.29
CA TRP A 70 -65.56 32.09 -22.63
C TRP A 70 -66.70 33.02 -23.00
N PRO A 71 -67.91 32.51 -23.29
CA PRO A 71 -69.08 33.35 -23.61
C PRO A 71 -69.36 34.36 -22.51
N GLY A 72 -69.54 35.65 -22.91
CA GLY A 72 -69.79 36.75 -21.98
C GLY A 72 -68.59 37.39 -21.34
N VAL A 73 -67.39 36.89 -21.56
CA VAL A 73 -66.16 37.50 -21.06
C VAL A 73 -65.77 38.68 -21.92
N VAL A 74 -65.62 39.85 -21.28
CA VAL A 74 -65.07 41.04 -21.94
C VAL A 74 -63.56 41.01 -21.72
N VAL A 75 -62.80 40.87 -22.80
CA VAL A 75 -61.34 40.89 -22.72
C VAL A 75 -60.89 42.32 -22.41
N VAL A 76 -60.42 42.54 -21.17
CA VAL A 76 -59.87 43.81 -20.75
C VAL A 76 -58.44 43.89 -21.29
N PRO A 77 -58.02 44.99 -21.94
CA PRO A 77 -56.62 45.16 -22.39
C PRO A 77 -55.67 45.09 -21.19
N PHE A 78 -54.58 44.41 -21.37
CA PHE A 78 -53.55 44.26 -20.35
C PHE A 78 -52.93 45.63 -19.99
N ASP A 79 -52.94 46.02 -18.68
CA ASP A 79 -52.25 47.18 -18.16
C ASP A 79 -50.81 46.76 -17.70
N PRO A 80 -49.77 47.35 -18.31
CA PRO A 80 -48.38 47.07 -17.84
C PRO A 80 -48.12 47.40 -16.39
N ALA A 81 -48.91 48.28 -15.74
CA ALA A 81 -48.82 48.60 -14.33
C ALA A 81 -49.16 47.39 -13.41
N ASP A 82 -50.02 46.51 -13.85
CA ASP A 82 -50.42 45.29 -13.08
C ASP A 82 -49.25 44.36 -12.84
N ARG A 83 -48.24 44.37 -13.68
CA ARG A 83 -47.00 43.56 -13.47
C ARG A 83 -46.29 43.88 -12.16
N ARG A 84 -46.48 45.07 -11.61
CA ARG A 84 -45.84 45.53 -10.37
C ARG A 84 -46.66 45.17 -9.12
N ALA A 85 -47.89 44.68 -9.32
CA ALA A 85 -48.74 44.31 -8.22
C ALA A 85 -48.18 43.10 -7.45
N PRO A 86 -48.22 43.11 -6.11
CA PRO A 86 -47.82 41.94 -5.33
C PRO A 86 -48.68 40.73 -5.69
N GLY A 87 -48.05 39.59 -5.98
CA GLY A 87 -48.76 38.35 -6.35
C GLY A 87 -49.13 38.25 -7.84
N TYR A 88 -48.77 39.19 -8.71
CA TYR A 88 -48.99 39.08 -10.15
C TYR A 88 -48.33 37.83 -10.75
N TYR A 89 -47.06 37.58 -10.40
CA TYR A 89 -46.36 36.36 -10.80
C TYR A 89 -46.65 35.23 -9.79
N ARG A 90 -47.26 34.17 -10.25
CA ARG A 90 -47.56 32.96 -9.46
C ARG A 90 -46.93 31.74 -10.15
N PRO A 91 -45.61 31.53 -10.04
CA PRO A 91 -44.95 30.42 -10.70
C PRO A 91 -45.46 29.09 -10.10
N GLU A 92 -45.87 28.19 -10.97
CA GLU A 92 -46.14 26.79 -10.61
C GLU A 92 -44.86 25.97 -10.78
N ALA A 93 -44.37 25.45 -9.67
CA ALA A 93 -43.19 24.60 -9.69
C ALA A 93 -43.54 23.14 -9.96
N ALA A 94 -42.68 22.43 -10.69
CA ALA A 94 -42.77 20.99 -10.81
C ALA A 94 -42.47 20.35 -9.43
N THR A 95 -43.40 19.59 -8.88
CA THR A 95 -43.37 19.06 -7.52
C THR A 95 -43.14 17.55 -7.45
N ILE A 96 -43.23 16.85 -8.57
CA ILE A 96 -43.08 15.39 -8.60
C ILE A 96 -41.65 14.99 -8.22
N ASP A 97 -41.58 14.03 -7.29
CA ASP A 97 -40.38 13.33 -6.94
C ASP A 97 -40.67 11.82 -6.91
N LEU A 98 -39.93 11.06 -7.75
CA LEU A 98 -40.09 9.61 -7.85
C LEU A 98 -39.77 8.85 -6.55
N GLY A 99 -39.14 9.50 -5.58
CA GLY A 99 -38.81 8.92 -4.27
C GLY A 99 -39.93 9.05 -3.25
N SER A 100 -40.74 10.13 -3.36
CA SER A 100 -41.75 10.49 -2.32
C SER A 100 -43.16 10.69 -2.85
N THR A 101 -43.34 10.99 -4.14
CA THR A 101 -44.70 11.21 -4.71
C THR A 101 -45.45 9.89 -4.82
N PRO A 102 -46.69 9.77 -4.26
CA PRO A 102 -47.49 8.56 -4.37
C PRO A 102 -47.86 8.25 -5.83
N ILE A 103 -47.73 6.98 -6.20
CA ILE A 103 -48.13 6.49 -7.51
C ILE A 103 -49.55 5.95 -7.40
N LEU A 104 -50.47 6.63 -8.04
CA LEU A 104 -51.88 6.23 -8.08
C LEU A 104 -52.11 5.09 -9.09
N PRO A 105 -53.19 4.31 -8.96
CA PRO A 105 -53.59 3.33 -9.96
C PRO A 105 -53.77 3.97 -11.35
N ALA A 106 -53.76 3.15 -12.38
CA ALA A 106 -54.07 3.61 -13.73
C ALA A 106 -55.41 4.35 -13.77
N ARG A 107 -55.49 5.32 -14.68
CA ARG A 107 -56.72 6.07 -14.84
C ARG A 107 -57.86 5.12 -15.24
N PRO A 108 -58.96 5.05 -14.47
CA PRO A 108 -60.11 4.23 -14.83
C PRO A 108 -60.76 4.79 -16.10
N PRO A 109 -61.49 3.96 -16.85
CA PRO A 109 -62.29 4.44 -17.98
C PRO A 109 -63.31 5.46 -17.50
N ALA A 110 -63.64 6.45 -18.35
CA ALA A 110 -64.62 7.45 -18.02
C ALA A 110 -66.01 6.77 -17.84
N ARG A 111 -66.72 7.17 -16.78
CA ARG A 111 -68.08 6.71 -16.55
C ARG A 111 -69.05 7.43 -17.46
N SER A 112 -70.19 6.83 -17.81
CA SER A 112 -71.26 7.54 -18.53
C SER A 112 -71.70 8.77 -17.74
N ALA A 113 -71.76 9.92 -18.41
CA ALA A 113 -72.19 11.16 -17.78
C ALA A 113 -73.72 11.11 -17.43
N ALA A 114 -74.08 11.56 -16.22
CA ALA A 114 -75.46 11.58 -15.79
C ALA A 114 -76.27 12.73 -16.39
N ALA A 115 -75.62 13.73 -16.96
CA ALA A 115 -76.24 14.91 -17.55
C ALA A 115 -75.46 15.34 -18.84
N PRO A 116 -76.17 16.05 -19.76
CA PRO A 116 -75.49 16.58 -20.96
C PRO A 116 -74.39 17.61 -20.60
N PRO A 117 -73.40 17.76 -21.43
CA PRO A 117 -72.33 18.75 -21.24
C PRO A 117 -72.86 20.17 -21.16
N ASP A 118 -72.14 21.06 -20.45
CA ASP A 118 -72.40 22.48 -20.37
C ASP A 118 -72.33 23.13 -21.77
N PRO A 119 -73.40 23.88 -22.24
CA PRO A 119 -73.39 24.47 -23.59
C PRO A 119 -72.28 25.49 -23.81
N ASP A 120 -71.95 26.32 -22.81
CA ASP A 120 -70.88 27.30 -22.91
C ASP A 120 -69.49 26.62 -23.06
N ALA A 121 -69.27 25.59 -22.26
CA ALA A 121 -68.05 24.77 -22.33
C ALA A 121 -67.94 24.05 -23.70
N LEU A 122 -69.05 23.60 -24.31
CA LEU A 122 -69.12 23.05 -25.65
C LEU A 122 -68.69 24.08 -26.71
N ALA A 123 -69.16 25.32 -26.59
CA ALA A 123 -68.77 26.41 -27.52
C ALA A 123 -67.26 26.75 -27.43
N VAL A 124 -66.71 26.80 -26.20
CA VAL A 124 -65.27 27.02 -25.99
C VAL A 124 -64.43 25.82 -26.50
N ALA A 125 -64.88 24.59 -26.22
CA ALA A 125 -64.20 23.40 -26.72
C ALA A 125 -64.10 23.33 -28.21
N ALA A 126 -65.12 23.76 -28.97
CA ALA A 126 -65.10 23.80 -30.43
C ALA A 126 -64.07 24.77 -30.98
N ARG A 127 -63.85 25.92 -30.32
CA ARG A 127 -62.81 26.89 -30.68
C ARG A 127 -61.41 26.43 -30.30
N LEU A 128 -61.26 25.73 -29.16
CA LEU A 128 -59.98 25.20 -28.71
C LEU A 128 -59.55 23.94 -29.46
N ASP A 129 -60.44 23.24 -30.12
CA ASP A 129 -60.15 21.97 -30.79
C ASP A 129 -58.90 22.00 -31.72
N PRO A 130 -58.78 22.95 -32.67
CA PRO A 130 -57.62 22.98 -33.56
C PRO A 130 -56.33 23.29 -32.80
N ILE A 131 -56.36 24.03 -31.69
CA ILE A 131 -55.21 24.37 -30.87
C ILE A 131 -54.78 23.14 -30.09
N MET A 132 -55.74 22.48 -29.42
CA MET A 132 -55.47 21.26 -28.66
C MET A 132 -54.93 20.14 -29.53
N GLU A 133 -55.48 19.95 -30.74
CA GLU A 133 -55.01 18.94 -31.68
C GLU A 133 -53.58 19.21 -32.15
N ARG A 134 -53.26 20.44 -32.54
CA ARG A 134 -51.89 20.82 -32.94
C ARG A 134 -50.89 20.66 -31.81
N THR A 135 -51.28 21.10 -30.61
CA THR A 135 -50.47 20.96 -29.41
C THR A 135 -50.19 19.48 -29.11
N SER A 136 -51.24 18.64 -29.12
CA SER A 136 -51.12 17.21 -28.87
C SER A 136 -50.19 16.50 -29.87
N ARG A 137 -50.31 16.83 -31.16
CA ARG A 137 -49.46 16.27 -32.23
C ARG A 137 -47.98 16.62 -32.02
N THR A 138 -47.71 17.86 -31.58
CA THR A 138 -46.32 18.31 -31.39
C THR A 138 -45.71 17.77 -30.10
N THR A 139 -46.48 17.76 -29.03
CA THR A 139 -45.97 17.44 -27.71
C THR A 139 -46.20 15.98 -27.28
N LEU A 140 -47.04 15.27 -28.03
CA LEU A 140 -47.49 13.89 -27.70
C LEU A 140 -48.21 13.81 -26.36
N ALA A 141 -48.69 14.90 -25.85
CA ALA A 141 -49.53 14.95 -24.65
C ALA A 141 -50.97 14.65 -25.01
N SER A 142 -51.66 13.86 -24.21
CA SER A 142 -53.12 13.74 -24.26
C SER A 142 -53.71 14.94 -23.52
N ILE A 143 -54.60 15.64 -24.20
CA ILE A 143 -55.25 16.86 -23.70
C ILE A 143 -56.77 16.61 -23.70
N LEU A 144 -57.42 16.76 -22.55
CA LEU A 144 -58.86 16.68 -22.40
C LEU A 144 -59.39 18.00 -21.85
N PHE A 145 -60.52 18.43 -22.36
CA PHE A 145 -61.26 19.53 -21.81
C PHE A 145 -62.54 19.00 -21.16
N LEU A 146 -62.73 19.34 -19.88
CA LEU A 146 -63.87 18.91 -19.07
C LEU A 146 -64.69 20.16 -18.67
N ASP A 147 -65.98 19.99 -18.53
CA ASP A 147 -66.88 21.02 -17.97
C ASP A 147 -66.82 21.08 -16.42
N ARG A 148 -67.58 21.99 -15.80
CA ARG A 148 -67.66 22.17 -14.35
C ARG A 148 -68.21 20.97 -13.58
N ARG A 149 -68.74 19.94 -14.25
CA ARG A 149 -69.22 18.69 -13.69
C ARG A 149 -68.19 17.55 -13.91
N GLY A 150 -67.09 17.81 -14.55
CA GLY A 150 -66.08 16.82 -14.87
C GLY A 150 -66.45 15.93 -16.05
N VAL A 151 -67.37 16.37 -16.93
CA VAL A 151 -67.74 15.67 -18.17
C VAL A 151 -66.73 16.03 -19.23
N VAL A 152 -66.16 15.03 -19.92
CA VAL A 152 -65.20 15.24 -21.04
C VAL A 152 -65.93 15.77 -22.26
N ILE A 153 -65.61 17.00 -22.64
CA ILE A 153 -66.19 17.66 -23.80
C ILE A 153 -65.32 17.38 -25.05
N ARG A 154 -64.00 17.41 -24.85
CA ARG A 154 -63.05 17.24 -25.96
C ARG A 154 -61.92 16.29 -25.57
N GLY A 155 -61.50 15.47 -26.52
CA GLY A 155 -60.47 14.44 -26.43
C GLY A 155 -61.07 13.05 -26.55
N HIS A 156 -60.28 12.03 -26.25
CA HIS A 156 -60.79 10.65 -26.14
C HIS A 156 -61.65 10.55 -24.85
N ASP A 157 -62.59 9.67 -24.79
CA ASP A 157 -63.60 9.53 -23.73
C ASP A 157 -64.66 10.65 -23.72
N ARG A 158 -64.89 11.30 -24.88
CA ARG A 158 -65.92 12.36 -25.04
C ARG A 158 -67.28 11.85 -24.55
N GLY A 159 -67.96 12.66 -23.74
CA GLY A 159 -69.26 12.34 -23.13
C GLY A 159 -69.18 11.49 -21.86
N GLY A 160 -67.97 11.09 -21.45
CA GLY A 160 -67.72 10.41 -20.20
C GLY A 160 -67.39 11.36 -19.06
N ALA A 161 -67.61 10.95 -17.81
CA ALA A 161 -67.30 11.73 -16.61
C ALA A 161 -66.01 11.24 -15.95
N LEU A 162 -65.14 12.19 -15.61
CA LEU A 162 -63.86 11.99 -14.91
C LEU A 162 -63.76 12.81 -13.61
N GLY A 163 -64.83 13.40 -13.14
CA GLY A 163 -64.87 14.25 -11.93
C GLY A 163 -64.40 13.57 -10.64
N ASP A 164 -64.41 12.25 -10.60
CA ASP A 164 -63.97 11.46 -9.42
C ASP A 164 -62.45 11.35 -9.31
N LEU A 165 -61.68 11.70 -10.37
CA LEU A 165 -60.23 11.69 -10.32
C LEU A 165 -59.70 12.72 -9.32
N ALA A 166 -58.72 12.35 -8.50
CA ALA A 166 -58.18 13.21 -7.44
C ALA A 166 -57.66 14.55 -7.99
N GLU A 167 -56.98 14.53 -9.15
CA GLU A 167 -56.47 15.70 -9.85
C GLU A 167 -57.58 16.57 -10.42
N VAL A 168 -58.61 15.95 -11.01
CA VAL A 168 -59.77 16.68 -11.58
C VAL A 168 -60.62 17.31 -10.48
N ARG A 169 -60.85 16.58 -9.37
CA ARG A 169 -61.57 17.08 -8.22
C ARG A 169 -60.88 18.30 -7.59
N ALA A 170 -59.54 18.26 -7.46
CA ALA A 170 -58.78 19.42 -6.99
C ALA A 170 -58.94 20.63 -7.95
N ALA A 171 -58.84 20.38 -9.26
CA ALA A 171 -59.04 21.43 -10.26
C ALA A 171 -60.48 22.01 -10.27
N LEU A 172 -61.48 21.18 -10.06
CA LEU A 172 -62.89 21.66 -9.90
C LEU A 172 -63.08 22.48 -8.62
N ALA A 173 -62.23 22.27 -7.59
CA ALA A 173 -62.15 23.11 -6.40
C ALA A 173 -61.30 24.38 -6.57
N GLY A 174 -60.73 24.61 -7.73
CA GLY A 174 -59.92 25.78 -8.05
C GLY A 174 -58.39 25.60 -7.89
N GLU A 175 -57.92 24.40 -7.54
CA GLU A 175 -56.48 24.11 -7.32
C GLU A 175 -55.92 23.27 -8.46
N ALA A 176 -54.91 23.79 -9.15
CA ALA A 176 -54.18 23.00 -10.13
C ALA A 176 -53.40 21.87 -9.41
N ARG A 177 -53.50 20.64 -9.94
CA ARG A 177 -52.86 19.48 -9.29
C ARG A 177 -52.24 18.53 -10.29
N THR A 178 -51.01 18.13 -9.96
CA THR A 178 -50.27 17.07 -10.67
C THR A 178 -50.26 15.77 -9.87
N VAL A 179 -50.41 14.64 -10.55
CA VAL A 179 -50.35 13.30 -9.95
C VAL A 179 -49.58 12.35 -10.87
N LEU A 180 -48.95 11.34 -10.26
CA LEU A 180 -48.37 10.20 -10.96
C LEU A 180 -49.38 9.04 -10.96
N ARG A 181 -49.60 8.45 -12.13
CA ARG A 181 -50.42 7.25 -12.29
C ARG A 181 -49.68 6.15 -13.03
N ARG A 182 -50.08 4.89 -12.77
CA ARG A 182 -49.62 3.76 -13.60
C ARG A 182 -50.19 3.91 -15.02
N ASN A 183 -49.44 3.40 -15.99
CA ASN A 183 -49.87 3.34 -17.39
C ASN A 183 -49.99 1.86 -17.80
N ASP A 184 -51.16 1.26 -17.69
CA ASP A 184 -51.38 -0.15 -18.00
C ASP A 184 -51.26 -0.46 -19.51
N ALA A 185 -51.34 0.57 -20.37
CA ALA A 185 -51.14 0.46 -21.80
C ALA A 185 -49.65 0.49 -22.20
N TYR A 186 -48.77 0.70 -21.22
CA TYR A 186 -47.31 0.75 -21.49
C TYR A 186 -46.79 -0.62 -21.92
N ARG A 187 -45.96 -0.61 -22.99
CA ARG A 187 -45.20 -1.79 -23.44
C ARG A 187 -43.76 -1.43 -23.49
N PRO A 188 -42.85 -2.19 -22.80
CA PRO A 188 -41.41 -1.95 -22.84
C PRO A 188 -40.89 -2.07 -24.28
N ARG A 189 -40.04 -1.14 -24.68
CA ARG A 189 -39.39 -1.13 -25.99
C ARG A 189 -37.94 -1.62 -25.93
N TYR A 190 -37.34 -1.51 -24.74
CA TYR A 190 -35.92 -1.82 -24.52
C TYR A 190 -35.76 -2.82 -23.37
N SER A 191 -34.81 -3.73 -23.49
CA SER A 191 -34.58 -4.82 -22.53
C SER A 191 -34.19 -4.34 -21.12
N MET A 192 -33.66 -3.13 -20.98
CA MET A 192 -33.18 -2.58 -19.69
C MET A 192 -34.17 -1.58 -19.06
N GLU A 193 -35.38 -1.42 -19.59
CA GLU A 193 -36.37 -0.46 -19.07
C GLU A 193 -36.82 -0.74 -17.63
N TRP A 194 -36.61 -1.97 -17.14
CA TRP A 194 -36.86 -2.32 -15.74
C TRP A 194 -35.98 -1.55 -14.73
N LEU A 195 -34.84 -0.99 -15.19
CA LEU A 195 -33.97 -0.13 -14.37
C LEU A 195 -34.58 1.26 -14.14
N SER A 196 -35.52 1.69 -14.98
CA SER A 196 -36.18 2.99 -14.87
C SER A 196 -37.41 2.93 -13.99
N ARG A 197 -37.45 3.74 -12.93
CA ARG A 197 -38.63 3.86 -12.02
C ARG A 197 -39.77 4.64 -12.69
N ALA A 198 -39.47 5.48 -13.67
CA ALA A 198 -40.45 6.24 -14.45
C ALA A 198 -41.09 5.40 -15.57
N SER A 199 -40.58 4.20 -15.81
CA SER A 199 -41.11 3.26 -16.80
C SER A 199 -42.52 2.82 -16.38
N GLY A 200 -43.45 2.86 -17.31
CA GLY A 200 -44.85 2.49 -17.03
C GLY A 200 -45.63 3.52 -16.18
N LEU A 201 -45.10 4.73 -16.01
CA LEU A 201 -45.81 5.83 -15.35
C LEU A 201 -46.37 6.83 -16.35
N ARG A 202 -47.38 7.56 -15.93
CA ARG A 202 -48.00 8.67 -16.65
C ARG A 202 -48.23 9.83 -15.70
N ILE A 203 -47.82 11.02 -16.09
CA ILE A 203 -48.06 12.24 -15.34
C ILE A 203 -49.40 12.80 -15.82
N HIS A 204 -50.27 13.14 -14.88
CA HIS A 204 -51.52 13.81 -15.11
C HIS A 204 -51.48 15.17 -14.41
N HIS A 205 -51.77 16.23 -15.14
CA HIS A 205 -51.87 17.58 -14.60
C HIS A 205 -53.24 18.13 -14.95
N ALA A 206 -54.03 18.47 -13.94
CA ALA A 206 -55.33 19.08 -14.10
C ALA A 206 -55.26 20.53 -13.63
N ARG A 207 -55.74 21.44 -14.50
CA ARG A 207 -55.74 22.88 -14.27
C ARG A 207 -57.15 23.43 -14.42
N PRO A 208 -57.69 24.24 -13.46
CA PRO A 208 -58.98 24.89 -13.58
C PRO A 208 -58.99 25.93 -14.70
N VAL A 209 -60.11 26.10 -15.35
CA VAL A 209 -60.45 27.24 -16.19
C VAL A 209 -61.35 28.15 -15.37
N ILE A 210 -60.84 29.32 -14.98
CA ILE A 210 -61.50 30.23 -14.03
C ILE A 210 -62.03 31.47 -14.80
N VAL A 211 -63.31 31.66 -14.76
CA VAL A 211 -63.96 32.83 -15.35
C VAL A 211 -64.82 33.50 -14.27
N ASP A 212 -64.62 34.79 -14.09
CA ASP A 212 -65.31 35.60 -13.06
C ASP A 212 -65.20 34.99 -11.66
N GLY A 213 -64.04 34.46 -11.33
CA GLY A 213 -63.75 33.84 -10.05
C GLY A 213 -64.40 32.46 -9.81
N GLN A 214 -65.10 31.90 -10.82
CA GLN A 214 -65.75 30.59 -10.76
C GLN A 214 -65.06 29.60 -11.71
N VAL A 215 -64.92 28.35 -11.24
CA VAL A 215 -64.40 27.26 -12.09
C VAL A 215 -65.47 26.86 -13.09
N ARG A 216 -65.25 27.10 -14.38
CA ARG A 216 -66.16 26.77 -15.47
C ARG A 216 -65.77 25.47 -16.20
N GLY A 217 -64.53 25.05 -16.12
CA GLY A 217 -64.03 23.83 -16.72
C GLY A 217 -62.68 23.43 -16.21
N VAL A 218 -62.12 22.33 -16.73
CA VAL A 218 -60.80 21.79 -16.36
C VAL A 218 -60.07 21.37 -17.63
N ILE A 219 -58.82 21.80 -17.78
CA ILE A 219 -57.89 21.25 -18.75
C ILE A 219 -57.08 20.14 -18.07
N LEU A 220 -57.24 18.91 -18.56
CA LEU A 220 -56.48 17.75 -18.10
C LEU A 220 -55.45 17.37 -19.16
N THR A 221 -54.19 17.62 -18.86
CA THR A 221 -53.05 17.19 -19.71
C THR A 221 -52.41 15.95 -19.12
N SER A 222 -52.00 15.01 -19.96
CA SER A 222 -51.28 13.82 -19.48
C SER A 222 -50.28 13.30 -20.48
N ARG A 223 -49.14 12.84 -19.98
CA ARG A 223 -48.07 12.29 -20.79
C ARG A 223 -47.24 11.31 -19.97
N SER A 224 -46.74 10.26 -20.61
CA SER A 224 -45.68 9.45 -20.01
C SER A 224 -44.37 10.22 -19.99
N PRO A 225 -43.60 10.18 -18.89
CA PRO A 225 -42.27 10.76 -18.85
C PRO A 225 -41.43 10.22 -20.03
N ARG A 226 -40.60 11.06 -20.60
CA ARG A 226 -39.66 10.59 -21.63
C ARG A 226 -38.85 9.45 -21.05
N ALA A 227 -38.84 8.31 -21.72
CA ALA A 227 -38.10 7.16 -21.26
C ALA A 227 -36.64 7.55 -21.03
N LEU A 228 -36.11 7.13 -19.89
CA LEU A 228 -34.69 7.29 -19.50
C LEU A 228 -33.75 7.00 -20.68
N PHE A 229 -34.04 5.94 -21.42
CA PHE A 229 -33.25 5.53 -22.59
C PHE A 229 -33.23 6.52 -23.75
N ARG A 230 -34.30 7.31 -23.95
CA ARG A 230 -34.27 8.36 -24.96
C ARG A 230 -33.38 9.53 -24.53
N GLY A 231 -33.39 9.87 -23.24
CA GLY A 231 -32.48 10.86 -22.66
C GLY A 231 -31.02 10.40 -22.75
N ILE A 232 -30.73 9.15 -22.38
CA ILE A 232 -29.40 8.53 -22.51
C ILE A 232 -28.93 8.59 -23.98
N TYR A 233 -29.79 8.31 -24.95
CA TYR A 233 -29.44 8.39 -26.36
C TYR A 233 -29.17 9.83 -26.84
N GLN A 234 -29.91 10.80 -26.34
CA GLN A 234 -29.69 12.23 -26.63
C GLN A 234 -28.37 12.73 -26.07
N ASP A 235 -28.01 12.29 -24.83
CA ASP A 235 -26.78 12.68 -24.14
C ASP A 235 -25.64 11.67 -24.32
N ARG A 236 -25.73 10.76 -25.30
CA ARG A 236 -24.77 9.67 -25.53
C ARG A 236 -23.30 10.09 -25.56
N ILE A 237 -23.02 11.29 -26.12
CA ILE A 237 -21.66 11.80 -26.19
C ILE A 237 -21.13 12.15 -24.79
N LYS A 238 -21.93 12.84 -23.98
CA LYS A 238 -21.55 13.21 -22.59
C LYS A 238 -21.37 11.96 -21.71
N ILE A 239 -22.29 11.01 -21.84
CA ILE A 239 -22.23 9.73 -21.13
C ILE A 239 -21.02 8.92 -21.62
N GLY A 240 -20.78 8.87 -22.94
CA GLY A 240 -19.61 8.23 -23.53
C GLY A 240 -18.29 8.80 -23.02
N LEU A 241 -18.17 10.13 -22.94
CA LEU A 241 -17.01 10.81 -22.36
C LEU A 241 -16.82 10.45 -20.86
N GLY A 242 -17.92 10.37 -20.11
CA GLY A 242 -17.87 9.93 -18.71
C GLY A 242 -17.37 8.49 -18.56
N VAL A 243 -17.86 7.57 -19.41
CA VAL A 243 -17.41 6.17 -19.43
C VAL A 243 -15.93 6.08 -19.80
N VAL A 244 -15.50 6.79 -20.85
CA VAL A 244 -14.08 6.82 -21.27
C VAL A 244 -13.21 7.39 -20.16
N GLY A 245 -13.64 8.47 -19.50
CA GLY A 245 -12.93 9.05 -18.35
C GLY A 245 -12.80 8.07 -17.20
N THR A 246 -13.87 7.37 -16.86
CA THR A 246 -13.87 6.34 -15.81
C THR A 246 -12.93 5.18 -16.14
N LEU A 247 -13.00 4.66 -17.37
CA LEU A 247 -12.10 3.60 -17.84
C LEU A 247 -10.64 4.07 -17.85
N GLY A 248 -10.40 5.32 -18.27
CA GLY A 248 -9.06 5.94 -18.21
C GLY A 248 -8.53 6.02 -16.77
N LEU A 249 -9.37 6.40 -15.81
CA LEU A 249 -9.00 6.46 -14.41
C LEU A 249 -8.73 5.05 -13.82
N ILE A 250 -9.55 4.05 -14.15
CA ILE A 250 -9.31 2.67 -13.76
C ILE A 250 -7.98 2.16 -14.33
N ALA A 251 -7.72 2.40 -15.62
CA ALA A 251 -6.46 2.04 -16.26
C ALA A 251 -5.26 2.74 -15.59
N PHE A 252 -5.39 4.02 -15.27
CA PHE A 252 -4.36 4.76 -14.52
C PHE A 252 -4.08 4.15 -13.15
N LEU A 253 -5.12 3.86 -12.37
CA LEU A 253 -4.98 3.22 -11.06
C LEU A 253 -4.36 1.81 -11.18
N ALA A 254 -4.76 1.03 -12.18
CA ALA A 254 -4.18 -0.29 -12.45
C ALA A 254 -2.67 -0.20 -12.77
N VAL A 255 -2.25 0.78 -13.59
CA VAL A 255 -0.84 1.05 -13.88
C VAL A 255 -0.08 1.47 -12.63
N LEU A 256 -0.70 2.28 -11.79
CA LEU A 256 -0.11 2.74 -10.51
C LEU A 256 0.16 1.57 -9.57
N VAL A 257 -0.79 0.65 -9.41
CA VAL A 257 -0.62 -0.58 -8.62
C VAL A 257 0.41 -1.51 -9.24
N ALA A 258 0.34 -1.75 -10.55
CA ALA A 258 1.25 -2.64 -11.25
C ALA A 258 2.71 -2.17 -11.15
N ARG A 259 2.97 -0.88 -11.34
CA ARG A 259 4.33 -0.31 -11.30
C ARG A 259 4.80 0.04 -9.90
N GLY A 260 3.89 0.43 -9.01
CA GLY A 260 4.23 0.81 -7.65
C GLY A 260 4.40 -0.37 -6.70
N ILE A 261 3.74 -1.49 -6.97
CA ILE A 261 3.66 -2.62 -6.04
C ILE A 261 4.00 -3.94 -6.72
N ALA A 262 3.20 -4.39 -7.70
CA ALA A 262 3.30 -5.75 -8.24
C ALA A 262 4.64 -6.01 -8.93
N GLY A 263 5.04 -5.15 -9.87
CA GLY A 263 6.30 -5.30 -10.60
C GLY A 263 7.54 -5.33 -9.70
N PRO A 264 7.70 -4.37 -8.75
CA PRO A 264 8.78 -4.40 -7.78
C PRO A 264 8.82 -5.68 -6.93
N ILE A 265 7.68 -6.15 -6.42
CA ILE A 265 7.62 -7.38 -5.61
C ILE A 265 8.05 -8.60 -6.45
N GLU A 266 7.58 -8.71 -7.69
CA GLU A 266 8.00 -9.80 -8.58
C GLU A 266 9.50 -9.76 -8.89
N ALA A 267 10.07 -8.57 -9.09
CA ALA A 267 11.51 -8.40 -9.30
C ALA A 267 12.31 -8.82 -8.06
N LEU A 268 11.86 -8.42 -6.86
CA LEU A 268 12.50 -8.82 -5.61
C LEU A 268 12.40 -10.33 -5.36
N SER A 269 11.26 -10.94 -5.65
CA SER A 269 11.07 -12.39 -5.54
C SER A 269 12.01 -13.17 -6.48
N ARG A 270 12.23 -12.67 -7.70
CA ARG A 270 13.20 -13.28 -8.62
C ARG A 270 14.64 -13.13 -8.12
N ALA A 271 15.00 -11.95 -7.59
CA ALA A 271 16.31 -11.70 -7.01
C ALA A 271 16.56 -12.59 -5.79
N ALA A 272 15.55 -12.78 -4.93
CA ALA A 272 15.65 -13.66 -3.77
C ALA A 272 15.96 -15.11 -4.16
N ARG A 273 15.33 -15.61 -5.21
CA ARG A 273 15.62 -16.96 -5.74
C ARG A 273 17.03 -17.03 -6.34
N ALA A 274 17.48 -16.00 -7.03
CA ALA A 274 18.83 -15.95 -7.59
C ALA A 274 19.91 -15.95 -6.47
N VAL A 275 19.73 -15.19 -5.40
CA VAL A 275 20.61 -15.18 -4.23
C VAL A 275 20.65 -16.57 -3.57
N ALA A 276 19.49 -17.23 -3.43
CA ALA A 276 19.39 -18.57 -2.84
C ALA A 276 20.13 -19.66 -3.66
N THR A 277 20.26 -19.47 -4.99
CA THR A 277 20.95 -20.43 -5.89
C THR A 277 22.42 -20.08 -6.16
N GLY A 278 22.96 -19.08 -5.45
CA GLY A 278 24.40 -18.79 -5.47
C GLY A 278 24.86 -17.65 -6.34
N GLY A 279 23.98 -16.75 -6.75
CA GLY A 279 24.42 -15.49 -7.36
C GLY A 279 23.44 -14.86 -8.35
N GLY A 280 23.48 -13.56 -8.42
CA GLY A 280 22.80 -12.70 -9.37
C GLY A 280 22.92 -11.26 -8.90
N PRO A 281 23.05 -10.28 -9.82
CA PRO A 281 23.06 -8.89 -9.43
C PRO A 281 21.72 -8.51 -8.82
N LEU A 282 21.74 -7.77 -7.72
CA LEU A 282 20.54 -7.17 -7.13
C LEU A 282 19.93 -6.18 -8.13
N PRO A 283 18.61 -6.26 -8.38
CA PRO A 283 17.97 -5.28 -9.24
C PRO A 283 18.02 -3.91 -8.58
N PRO A 284 18.22 -2.84 -9.39
CA PRO A 284 18.19 -1.48 -8.85
C PRO A 284 16.80 -1.17 -8.28
N THR A 285 16.75 -0.42 -7.20
CA THR A 285 15.49 0.02 -6.57
C THR A 285 14.64 0.80 -7.58
N PRO A 286 13.40 0.36 -7.90
CA PRO A 286 12.58 1.05 -8.87
C PRO A 286 12.13 2.41 -8.33
N ALA A 287 12.38 3.49 -9.08
CA ALA A 287 11.98 4.84 -8.68
C ALA A 287 10.46 5.02 -8.52
N THR A 288 9.67 4.16 -9.17
CA THR A 288 8.19 4.17 -9.12
C THR A 288 7.60 3.34 -7.99
N ALA A 289 8.43 2.61 -7.24
CA ALA A 289 7.96 1.78 -6.14
C ALA A 289 7.46 2.62 -4.95
N ALA A 290 6.46 2.08 -4.23
CA ALA A 290 6.00 2.65 -2.97
C ALA A 290 7.15 2.76 -1.95
N VAL A 291 7.03 3.70 -1.01
CA VAL A 291 8.10 3.99 -0.04
C VAL A 291 8.50 2.72 0.73
N GLU A 292 7.52 1.96 1.19
CA GLU A 292 7.73 0.73 1.95
C GLU A 292 8.41 -0.37 1.11
N ILE A 293 8.14 -0.41 -0.18
CA ILE A 293 8.81 -1.35 -1.11
C ILE A 293 10.27 -0.96 -1.32
N ARG A 294 10.59 0.35 -1.36
CA ARG A 294 11.98 0.81 -1.45
C ARG A 294 12.79 0.42 -0.22
N THR A 295 12.23 0.61 0.97
CA THR A 295 12.87 0.16 2.23
C THR A 295 13.11 -1.36 2.20
N LEU A 296 12.13 -2.14 1.70
CA LEU A 296 12.28 -3.58 1.57
C LEU A 296 13.44 -3.96 0.61
N TYR A 297 13.65 -3.21 -0.47
CA TYR A 297 14.80 -3.42 -1.37
C TYR A 297 16.14 -3.16 -0.66
N GLU A 298 16.22 -2.10 0.15
CA GLU A 298 17.42 -1.76 0.92
C GLU A 298 17.74 -2.83 1.97
N ASP A 299 16.73 -3.28 2.70
CA ASP A 299 16.87 -4.35 3.71
C ASP A 299 17.30 -5.67 3.07
N PHE A 300 16.67 -6.03 1.94
CA PHE A 300 17.05 -7.21 1.17
C PHE A 300 18.47 -7.10 0.64
N GLY A 301 18.89 -5.92 0.17
CA GLY A 301 20.26 -5.63 -0.28
C GLY A 301 21.26 -5.92 0.82
N ARG A 302 21.04 -5.37 2.02
CA ARG A 302 21.87 -5.60 3.20
C ARG A 302 21.98 -7.08 3.57
N MET A 303 20.83 -7.78 3.54
CA MET A 303 20.78 -9.21 3.81
C MET A 303 21.57 -10.02 2.75
N ALA A 304 21.37 -9.74 1.47
CA ALA A 304 22.06 -10.43 0.39
C ALA A 304 23.59 -10.25 0.46
N GLU A 305 24.06 -9.03 0.76
CA GLU A 305 25.48 -8.76 0.98
C GLU A 305 26.04 -9.50 2.20
N ALA A 306 25.25 -9.61 3.28
CA ALA A 306 25.67 -10.37 4.46
C ALA A 306 25.79 -11.86 4.14
N VAL A 307 24.84 -12.43 3.39
CA VAL A 307 24.89 -13.83 2.93
C VAL A 307 26.08 -14.07 2.01
N ASP A 308 26.37 -13.17 1.09
CA ASP A 308 27.51 -13.31 0.16
C ASP A 308 28.86 -13.21 0.91
N ARG A 309 28.99 -12.27 1.84
CA ARG A 309 30.17 -12.19 2.72
C ARG A 309 30.36 -13.49 3.52
N ARG A 310 29.27 -14.03 4.09
CA ARG A 310 29.33 -15.29 4.86
C ARG A 310 29.73 -16.48 3.96
N SER A 311 29.17 -16.54 2.75
CA SER A 311 29.49 -17.60 1.78
C SER A 311 30.95 -17.55 1.31
N ARG A 312 31.49 -16.35 1.05
CA ARG A 312 32.92 -16.17 0.73
C ARG A 312 33.78 -16.61 1.91
N TYR A 313 33.48 -16.10 3.10
CA TYR A 313 34.19 -16.49 4.32
C TYR A 313 34.26 -18.01 4.49
N LEU A 314 33.12 -18.72 4.34
CA LEU A 314 33.09 -20.18 4.49
C LEU A 314 33.93 -20.89 3.42
N ARG A 315 33.93 -20.41 2.18
CA ARG A 315 34.75 -21.00 1.11
C ARG A 315 36.26 -20.80 1.37
N ASP A 316 36.65 -19.61 1.75
CA ASP A 316 38.04 -19.28 2.05
C ASP A 316 38.54 -20.05 3.28
N PHE A 317 37.69 -20.15 4.30
CA PHE A 317 37.91 -20.96 5.50
C PHE A 317 38.12 -22.44 5.16
N ALA A 318 37.22 -23.04 4.37
CA ALA A 318 37.30 -24.45 3.99
C ALA A 318 38.57 -24.74 3.17
N ALA A 319 38.93 -23.83 2.28
CA ALA A 319 40.17 -23.95 1.50
C ALA A 319 41.42 -23.89 2.40
N ALA A 320 41.45 -22.94 3.35
CA ALA A 320 42.56 -22.80 4.29
C ALA A 320 42.68 -24.00 5.25
N VAL A 321 41.54 -24.48 5.80
CA VAL A 321 41.50 -25.71 6.61
C VAL A 321 42.09 -26.88 5.83
N SER A 322 41.63 -27.10 4.61
CA SER A 322 42.11 -28.21 3.75
C SER A 322 43.60 -28.15 3.53
N HIS A 323 44.15 -26.96 3.32
CA HIS A 323 45.59 -26.77 3.11
C HIS A 323 46.41 -27.08 4.38
N GLU A 324 45.96 -26.60 5.56
CA GLU A 324 46.66 -26.81 6.84
C GLU A 324 46.59 -28.26 7.32
N PHE A 325 45.56 -29.04 6.92
CA PHE A 325 45.52 -30.48 7.18
C PHE A 325 46.37 -31.28 6.20
N LYS A 326 46.42 -30.92 4.92
CA LYS A 326 47.14 -31.67 3.88
C LYS A 326 48.63 -31.74 4.12
N THR A 327 49.26 -30.67 4.62
CA THR A 327 50.68 -30.57 4.84
C THR A 327 51.18 -31.58 5.90
N PRO A 328 50.71 -31.60 7.15
CA PRO A 328 51.17 -32.58 8.13
C PRO A 328 50.75 -34.02 7.79
N LEU A 329 49.61 -34.20 7.14
CA LEU A 329 49.17 -35.53 6.70
C LEU A 329 50.09 -36.11 5.65
N ALA A 330 50.55 -35.31 4.67
CA ALA A 330 51.53 -35.72 3.69
C ALA A 330 52.89 -36.01 4.33
N GLY A 331 53.29 -35.24 5.37
CA GLY A 331 54.52 -35.51 6.14
C GLY A 331 54.46 -36.87 6.88
N ILE A 332 53.32 -37.15 7.52
CA ILE A 332 53.08 -38.44 8.17
C ILE A 332 53.12 -39.60 7.18
N GLN A 333 52.37 -39.44 6.03
CA GLN A 333 52.31 -40.49 5.01
C GLN A 333 53.71 -40.78 4.44
N GLY A 334 54.43 -39.73 4.03
CA GLY A 334 55.78 -39.91 3.48
C GLY A 334 56.78 -40.52 4.48
N ALA A 335 56.68 -40.15 5.77
CA ALA A 335 57.50 -40.75 6.79
C ALA A 335 57.16 -42.23 7.03
N VAL A 336 55.88 -42.59 6.97
CA VAL A 336 55.39 -43.99 7.09
C VAL A 336 55.85 -44.83 5.89
N GLU A 337 55.73 -44.31 4.66
CA GLU A 337 56.19 -44.97 3.43
C GLU A 337 57.68 -45.26 3.49
N LEU A 338 58.51 -44.25 3.87
CA LEU A 338 59.93 -44.44 4.05
C LEU A 338 60.31 -45.47 5.12
N LEU A 339 59.56 -45.52 6.23
CA LEU A 339 59.77 -46.50 7.29
C LEU A 339 59.36 -47.91 6.86
N GLN A 340 58.42 -48.06 5.93
CA GLN A 340 57.96 -49.34 5.39
C GLN A 340 58.89 -49.89 4.30
N ASP A 341 59.44 -48.98 3.46
CA ASP A 341 60.30 -49.37 2.33
C ASP A 341 61.76 -49.65 2.70
N HIS A 342 62.21 -49.26 3.91
CA HIS A 342 63.60 -49.35 4.35
C HIS A 342 63.68 -50.04 5.74
N ASP A 343 63.56 -51.35 5.74
CA ASP A 343 63.67 -52.17 6.96
C ASP A 343 65.09 -52.11 7.64
N ASP A 344 66.11 -51.80 6.90
CA ASP A 344 67.48 -51.68 7.31
C ASP A 344 67.91 -50.26 7.70
N MET A 345 66.99 -49.34 7.86
CA MET A 345 67.29 -47.95 8.20
C MET A 345 68.02 -47.85 9.55
N GLU A 346 69.04 -46.92 9.55
CA GLU A 346 69.77 -46.62 10.76
C GLU A 346 68.89 -46.20 11.94
N PRO A 347 69.11 -46.72 13.16
CA PRO A 347 68.28 -46.43 14.31
C PRO A 347 68.06 -44.94 14.59
N GLY A 348 69.08 -44.10 14.31
CA GLY A 348 68.95 -42.64 14.46
C GLY A 348 68.02 -41.99 13.46
N GLN A 349 68.05 -42.46 12.20
CA GLN A 349 67.15 -41.98 11.14
C GLN A 349 65.70 -42.43 11.38
N ARG A 350 65.48 -43.67 11.76
CA ARG A 350 64.16 -44.23 12.13
C ARG A 350 63.53 -43.41 13.24
N ARG A 351 64.28 -43.08 14.28
CA ARG A 351 63.80 -42.26 15.40
C ARG A 351 63.38 -40.88 14.95
N ARG A 352 64.14 -40.24 14.04
CA ARG A 352 63.75 -38.92 13.47
C ARG A 352 62.44 -38.97 12.71
N PHE A 353 62.17 -40.00 11.90
CA PHE A 353 60.86 -40.15 11.22
C PHE A 353 59.74 -40.37 12.18
N LEU A 354 59.90 -41.19 13.23
CA LEU A 354 58.89 -41.38 14.29
C LEU A 354 58.63 -40.10 15.07
N ASP A 355 59.68 -39.33 15.38
CA ASP A 355 59.56 -38.02 16.04
C ASP A 355 58.80 -37.01 15.17
N ASN A 356 59.03 -37.01 13.84
CA ASN A 356 58.31 -36.19 12.88
C ASN A 356 56.83 -36.58 12.82
N ILE A 357 56.50 -37.87 12.73
CA ILE A 357 55.11 -38.36 12.79
C ILE A 357 54.41 -37.91 14.08
N ALA A 358 55.09 -38.04 15.20
CA ALA A 358 54.56 -37.62 16.48
C ALA A 358 54.35 -36.10 16.58
N ALA A 359 55.24 -35.30 15.97
CA ALA A 359 55.13 -33.85 15.90
C ALA A 359 53.96 -33.41 15.02
N ASP A 360 53.83 -34.00 13.82
CA ASP A 360 52.73 -33.71 12.91
C ASP A 360 51.39 -34.17 13.50
N GLY A 361 51.32 -35.31 14.18
CA GLY A 361 50.13 -35.75 14.92
C GLY A 361 49.69 -34.77 16.02
N ARG A 362 50.66 -34.25 16.82
CA ARG A 362 50.36 -33.19 17.80
C ARG A 362 49.90 -31.90 17.14
N ARG A 363 50.45 -31.54 16.01
CA ARG A 363 50.05 -30.35 15.23
C ARG A 363 48.60 -30.48 14.74
N LEU A 364 48.21 -31.63 14.19
CA LEU A 364 46.85 -31.91 13.77
C LEU A 364 45.86 -31.85 14.95
N SER A 365 46.19 -32.46 16.09
CA SER A 365 45.36 -32.42 17.31
C SER A 365 45.14 -30.99 17.81
N ALA A 366 46.19 -30.16 17.81
CA ALA A 366 46.11 -28.76 18.18
C ALA A 366 45.22 -27.96 17.20
N LEU A 367 45.35 -28.25 15.88
CA LEU A 367 44.50 -27.61 14.86
C LEU A 367 43.02 -27.95 15.07
N VAL A 368 42.66 -29.22 15.30
CA VAL A 368 41.28 -29.64 15.58
C VAL A 368 40.73 -28.94 16.83
N THR A 369 41.49 -28.85 17.89
CA THR A 369 41.09 -28.16 19.11
C THR A 369 40.79 -26.70 18.84
N ARG A 370 41.67 -25.99 18.11
CA ARG A 370 41.47 -24.56 17.72
C ARG A 370 40.24 -24.37 16.83
N LEU A 371 39.95 -25.31 15.91
CA LEU A 371 38.75 -25.26 15.05
C LEU A 371 37.47 -25.43 15.88
N LEU A 372 37.49 -26.34 16.85
CA LEU A 372 36.35 -26.51 17.79
C LEU A 372 36.14 -25.27 18.66
N ASP A 373 37.24 -24.64 19.13
CA ASP A 373 37.14 -23.39 19.90
C ASP A 373 36.59 -22.24 19.05
N LEU A 374 36.97 -22.13 17.77
CA LEU A 374 36.40 -21.15 16.84
C LEU A 374 34.91 -21.40 16.61
N ALA A 375 34.52 -22.67 16.37
CA ALA A 375 33.12 -23.03 16.19
C ALA A 375 32.26 -22.73 17.44
N ARG A 376 32.81 -22.97 18.63
CA ARG A 376 32.13 -22.60 19.90
C ARG A 376 32.01 -21.09 20.05
N ALA A 377 33.07 -20.34 19.71
CA ALA A 377 33.06 -18.89 19.75
C ALA A 377 32.01 -18.28 18.81
N ASP A 378 31.90 -18.81 17.59
CA ASP A 378 30.90 -18.37 16.59
C ASP A 378 29.44 -18.64 17.03
N MET A 379 29.21 -19.64 17.87
CA MET A 379 27.89 -20.02 18.41
C MET A 379 27.58 -19.41 19.78
N ALA A 380 28.57 -18.80 20.43
CA ALA A 380 28.39 -18.20 21.76
C ALA A 380 27.40 -17.03 21.69
N ARG A 381 26.53 -16.94 22.68
CA ARG A 381 25.58 -15.84 22.85
C ARG A 381 25.93 -15.03 24.09
N PRO A 382 25.66 -13.72 24.12
CA PRO A 382 25.84 -12.92 25.33
C PRO A 382 25.06 -13.52 26.51
N GLU A 383 25.73 -13.74 27.62
CA GLU A 383 25.06 -14.12 28.87
C GLU A 383 24.55 -12.88 29.57
N ALA A 384 23.23 -12.79 29.76
CA ALA A 384 22.60 -11.67 30.42
C ALA A 384 22.97 -11.62 31.91
N GLY A 385 23.27 -10.42 32.43
CA GLY A 385 23.55 -10.21 33.85
C GLY A 385 24.95 -10.65 34.31
N LEU A 386 25.85 -10.92 33.37
CA LEU A 386 27.23 -11.29 33.70
C LEU A 386 27.98 -10.11 34.33
N SER A 387 28.64 -10.34 35.47
CA SER A 387 29.43 -9.32 36.17
C SER A 387 30.72 -9.97 36.74
N VAL A 388 31.83 -9.76 36.06
CA VAL A 388 33.12 -10.39 36.33
C VAL A 388 34.14 -9.33 36.76
N ASP A 389 34.89 -9.61 37.82
CA ASP A 389 36.10 -8.86 38.15
C ASP A 389 37.21 -9.22 37.13
N PRO A 390 37.75 -8.26 36.39
CA PRO A 390 38.76 -8.54 35.36
C PRO A 390 40.13 -8.92 35.94
N ARG A 391 40.41 -8.63 37.19
CA ARG A 391 41.74 -8.84 37.82
C ARG A 391 42.13 -10.32 37.90
N PRO A 392 41.33 -11.26 38.47
CA PRO A 392 41.71 -12.67 38.57
C PRO A 392 42.07 -13.31 37.21
N PRO A 393 41.25 -13.17 36.12
CA PRO A 393 41.62 -13.78 34.85
C PRO A 393 42.84 -13.11 34.18
N VAL A 394 43.06 -11.81 34.38
CA VAL A 394 44.29 -11.13 33.91
C VAL A 394 45.49 -11.68 34.63
N MET A 395 45.47 -11.75 35.95
CA MET A 395 46.62 -12.29 36.74
C MET A 395 46.90 -13.73 36.41
N LYS A 396 45.88 -14.57 36.24
CA LYS A 396 46.03 -15.97 35.86
C LYS A 396 46.72 -16.14 34.49
N ALA A 397 46.35 -15.32 33.51
CA ALA A 397 46.97 -15.34 32.18
C ALA A 397 48.45 -14.90 32.23
N VAL A 398 48.76 -13.93 33.09
CA VAL A 398 50.12 -13.40 33.30
C VAL A 398 50.97 -14.42 34.03
N ASP A 399 50.52 -14.98 35.18
CA ASP A 399 51.28 -15.95 36.00
C ASP A 399 51.67 -17.18 35.19
N ALA A 400 50.80 -17.65 34.30
CA ALA A 400 51.06 -18.79 33.43
C ALA A 400 52.24 -18.58 32.46
N ARG A 401 52.77 -17.36 32.32
CA ARG A 401 53.84 -17.01 31.31
C ARG A 401 54.97 -16.14 31.86
N SER A 402 54.92 -15.74 33.12
CA SER A 402 55.91 -14.86 33.77
C SER A 402 57.32 -15.44 33.84
N ASP A 403 57.49 -16.76 33.73
CA ASP A 403 58.79 -17.46 33.70
C ASP A 403 59.50 -17.32 32.33
N ARG A 404 58.84 -16.86 31.27
CA ARG A 404 59.35 -16.78 29.89
C ARG A 404 59.25 -15.41 29.26
N LEU A 405 58.58 -14.46 29.88
CA LEU A 405 58.30 -13.12 29.35
C LEU A 405 58.21 -12.14 30.54
N ALA A 406 58.90 -11.01 30.47
CA ALA A 406 58.77 -9.96 31.49
C ALA A 406 57.44 -9.23 31.32
N ILE A 407 56.46 -9.46 32.20
CA ILE A 407 55.09 -8.90 32.08
C ILE A 407 54.88 -7.89 33.20
N THR A 408 54.54 -6.64 32.80
CA THR A 408 54.16 -5.56 33.73
C THR A 408 52.67 -5.35 33.66
N VAL A 409 51.96 -5.46 34.80
CA VAL A 409 50.49 -5.29 34.89
C VAL A 409 50.19 -3.97 35.60
N ARG A 410 49.40 -3.10 34.93
CA ARG A 410 48.92 -1.82 35.45
C ARG A 410 47.39 -1.79 35.45
N LEU A 411 46.80 -2.42 36.46
CA LEU A 411 45.34 -2.39 36.67
C LEU A 411 45.00 -1.50 37.86
N PRO A 412 43.98 -0.61 37.71
CA PRO A 412 43.44 0.14 38.87
C PRO A 412 42.99 -0.80 39.97
N ALA A 413 43.16 -0.38 41.25
CA ALA A 413 42.77 -1.20 42.40
C ALA A 413 41.25 -1.47 42.40
N ASP A 414 40.48 -0.53 41.90
CA ASP A 414 39.03 -0.48 41.78
C ASP A 414 38.54 -0.64 40.32
N ALA A 415 39.21 -1.48 39.53
CA ALA A 415 38.81 -1.75 38.16
C ALA A 415 37.33 -2.16 38.10
N PRO A 416 36.51 -1.52 37.22
CA PRO A 416 35.10 -1.82 37.14
C PRO A 416 34.84 -3.24 36.61
N ARG A 417 33.75 -3.85 37.06
CA ARG A 417 33.36 -5.19 36.62
C ARG A 417 32.90 -5.16 35.16
N VAL A 418 33.18 -6.24 34.44
CA VAL A 418 32.92 -6.36 32.99
C VAL A 418 31.88 -7.44 32.71
N ALA A 419 31.13 -7.25 31.63
CA ALA A 419 30.12 -8.19 31.13
C ALA A 419 30.72 -9.23 30.15
N VAL A 420 31.92 -9.71 30.47
CA VAL A 420 32.64 -10.70 29.64
C VAL A 420 33.04 -11.87 30.55
N PRO A 421 32.86 -13.15 30.10
CA PRO A 421 33.25 -14.32 30.89
C PRO A 421 34.74 -14.30 31.27
N ALA A 422 35.07 -14.69 32.51
CA ALA A 422 36.45 -14.75 33.00
C ALA A 422 37.34 -15.64 32.12
N SER A 423 36.80 -16.76 31.65
CA SER A 423 37.48 -17.68 30.73
C SER A 423 37.82 -17.04 29.39
N THR A 424 36.95 -16.16 28.87
CA THR A 424 37.19 -15.42 27.63
C THR A 424 38.34 -14.41 27.80
N VAL A 425 38.32 -13.63 28.89
CA VAL A 425 39.39 -12.68 29.20
C VAL A 425 40.75 -13.41 29.33
N GLU A 426 40.79 -14.52 30.10
CA GLU A 426 41.97 -15.35 30.30
C GLU A 426 42.51 -15.92 28.96
N MET A 427 41.63 -16.49 28.12
CA MET A 427 41.98 -17.08 26.83
C MET A 427 42.53 -16.03 25.85
N VAL A 428 41.88 -14.89 25.74
CA VAL A 428 42.31 -13.79 24.85
C VAL A 428 43.68 -13.26 25.27
N LEU A 429 43.85 -12.94 26.56
CA LEU A 429 45.13 -12.48 27.08
C LEU A 429 46.24 -13.54 26.87
N SER A 430 45.93 -14.80 27.17
CA SER A 430 46.83 -15.92 26.94
C SER A 430 47.28 -16.01 25.47
N THR A 431 46.37 -15.76 24.54
CA THR A 431 46.64 -15.74 23.10
C THR A 431 47.58 -14.57 22.73
N LEU A 432 47.28 -13.35 23.24
CA LEU A 432 48.07 -12.16 22.95
C LEU A 432 49.50 -12.29 23.53
N LEU A 433 49.64 -12.71 24.78
CA LEU A 433 50.94 -12.93 25.41
C LEU A 433 51.77 -14.02 24.70
N GLU A 434 51.12 -15.09 24.24
CA GLU A 434 51.78 -16.12 23.44
C GLU A 434 52.23 -15.59 22.06
N ASN A 435 51.39 -14.75 21.43
CA ASN A 435 51.77 -14.10 20.17
C ASN A 435 52.97 -13.17 20.37
N SER A 436 53.03 -12.35 21.44
CA SER A 436 54.15 -11.49 21.77
C SER A 436 55.42 -12.31 22.02
N ARG A 437 55.35 -13.41 22.81
CA ARG A 437 56.45 -14.33 23.04
C ARG A 437 56.97 -14.95 21.72
N GLN A 438 56.06 -15.44 20.91
CA GLN A 438 56.42 -16.01 19.60
C GLN A 438 57.00 -14.94 18.67
N ALA A 439 56.58 -13.66 18.81
CA ALA A 439 57.15 -12.53 18.08
C ALA A 439 58.58 -12.17 18.53
N GLY A 440 59.10 -12.79 19.58
CA GLY A 440 60.42 -12.50 20.13
C GLY A 440 60.43 -11.26 21.01
N ALA A 441 59.29 -10.84 21.53
CA ALA A 441 59.25 -9.77 22.52
C ALA A 441 59.94 -10.19 23.81
N ALA A 442 60.67 -9.28 24.43
CA ALA A 442 61.29 -9.48 25.75
C ALA A 442 60.37 -9.01 26.90
N SER A 443 59.56 -7.99 26.64
CA SER A 443 58.65 -7.44 27.63
C SER A 443 57.27 -7.13 27.06
N VAL A 444 56.23 -7.24 27.92
CA VAL A 444 54.84 -6.89 27.62
C VAL A 444 54.28 -6.05 28.77
N VAL A 445 53.54 -5.00 28.41
CA VAL A 445 52.77 -4.18 29.35
C VAL A 445 51.27 -4.43 29.14
N VAL A 446 50.60 -4.84 30.21
CA VAL A 446 49.13 -4.96 30.26
C VAL A 446 48.58 -3.80 31.08
N GLU A 447 47.88 -2.90 30.47
CA GLU A 447 47.30 -1.73 31.13
C GLU A 447 45.76 -1.72 30.99
N ALA A 448 45.05 -1.33 32.03
CA ALA A 448 43.60 -1.19 31.96
C ALA A 448 43.17 0.22 32.36
N LYS A 449 42.25 0.81 31.57
CA LYS A 449 41.66 2.12 31.83
C LYS A 449 40.15 2.08 31.57
N PRO A 450 39.31 2.63 32.45
CA PRO A 450 37.90 2.81 32.16
C PRO A 450 37.72 3.96 31.17
N VAL A 451 36.94 3.76 30.09
CA VAL A 451 36.63 4.75 29.06
C VAL A 451 35.13 4.66 28.73
N GLY A 452 34.35 5.61 29.21
CA GLY A 452 32.91 5.61 29.03
C GLY A 452 32.23 4.38 29.65
N ASP A 453 31.50 3.61 28.86
CA ASP A 453 30.81 2.38 29.23
C ASP A 453 31.65 1.10 29.07
N ARG A 454 32.98 1.24 28.88
CA ARG A 454 33.89 0.13 28.63
C ARG A 454 35.12 0.19 29.51
N LEU A 455 35.65 -0.98 29.83
CA LEU A 455 37.00 -1.13 30.35
C LEU A 455 37.93 -1.48 29.17
N VAL A 456 38.87 -0.60 28.89
CA VAL A 456 39.85 -0.79 27.82
C VAL A 456 41.12 -1.42 28.41
N LEU A 457 41.43 -2.66 27.98
CA LEU A 457 42.68 -3.32 28.27
C LEU A 457 43.60 -3.19 27.07
N THR A 458 44.80 -2.65 27.29
CA THR A 458 45.84 -2.51 26.28
C THR A 458 46.95 -3.51 26.57
N VAL A 459 47.34 -4.30 25.58
CA VAL A 459 48.50 -5.24 25.64
C VAL A 459 49.54 -4.75 24.64
N SER A 460 50.63 -4.23 25.13
CA SER A 460 51.72 -3.68 24.32
C SER A 460 53.02 -4.47 24.51
N ASP A 461 53.63 -4.89 23.42
CA ASP A 461 54.93 -5.59 23.43
C ASP A 461 56.07 -4.75 22.80
N ASP A 462 57.31 -5.15 23.07
CA ASP A 462 58.51 -4.57 22.52
C ASP A 462 59.11 -5.38 21.32
N GLY A 463 58.28 -6.22 20.70
CA GLY A 463 58.66 -7.05 19.56
C GLY A 463 58.79 -6.25 18.26
N PRO A 464 58.92 -6.91 17.10
CA PRO A 464 59.08 -6.27 15.81
C PRO A 464 57.84 -5.55 15.29
N GLY A 465 56.69 -5.72 15.99
CA GLY A 465 55.40 -5.14 15.61
C GLY A 465 54.76 -5.84 14.42
N VAL A 466 53.70 -5.19 13.88
CA VAL A 466 52.94 -5.65 12.71
C VAL A 466 53.12 -4.66 11.58
N THR A 467 53.45 -5.17 10.38
CA THR A 467 53.65 -4.29 9.22
C THR A 467 52.33 -3.63 8.80
N PRO A 468 52.32 -2.41 8.22
CA PRO A 468 51.11 -1.78 7.72
C PRO A 468 50.35 -2.63 6.68
N ALA A 469 51.06 -3.43 5.90
CA ALA A 469 50.47 -4.34 4.91
C ALA A 469 49.70 -5.49 5.55
N ASP A 470 50.14 -5.94 6.73
CA ASP A 470 49.57 -7.07 7.45
C ASP A 470 48.50 -6.64 8.46
N ALA A 471 48.52 -5.38 8.90
CA ALA A 471 47.62 -4.86 9.96
C ALA A 471 46.15 -5.13 9.70
N GLY A 472 45.67 -5.02 8.47
CA GLY A 472 44.29 -5.31 8.09
C GLY A 472 43.94 -6.80 8.11
N ARG A 473 44.94 -7.69 8.12
CA ARG A 473 44.80 -9.13 7.92
C ARG A 473 45.06 -9.97 9.18
N VAL A 474 45.67 -9.40 10.22
CA VAL A 474 46.06 -10.14 11.42
C VAL A 474 44.94 -10.90 12.13
N PHE A 475 43.71 -10.47 11.89
CA PHE A 475 42.50 -11.11 12.44
C PHE A 475 41.84 -12.08 11.45
N GLU A 476 42.34 -12.22 10.23
CA GLU A 476 41.85 -13.21 9.27
C GLU A 476 42.24 -14.63 9.75
N PRO A 477 41.34 -15.61 9.71
CA PRO A 477 41.66 -16.99 10.03
C PRO A 477 42.77 -17.52 9.12
N PHE A 478 43.71 -18.26 9.70
CA PHE A 478 44.91 -18.83 9.02
C PHE A 478 45.92 -17.81 8.52
N PHE A 479 45.75 -16.52 8.81
CA PHE A 479 46.79 -15.55 8.54
C PHE A 479 47.91 -15.68 9.56
N THR A 480 49.11 -15.95 9.08
CA THR A 480 50.34 -16.06 9.90
C THR A 480 51.59 -15.71 9.07
N THR A 481 52.47 -14.95 9.66
CA THR A 481 53.81 -14.66 9.12
C THR A 481 54.83 -15.75 9.48
N ARG A 482 54.42 -16.78 10.30
CA ARG A 482 55.31 -17.82 10.85
C ARG A 482 54.79 -19.24 10.57
N ARG A 483 54.43 -19.50 9.34
CA ARG A 483 53.90 -20.80 8.92
C ARG A 483 54.90 -21.95 9.15
N GLY A 484 56.22 -21.69 9.01
CA GLY A 484 57.29 -22.67 9.23
C GLY A 484 57.54 -23.05 10.69
N GLU A 485 57.09 -22.24 11.67
CA GLU A 485 57.35 -22.41 13.09
C GLU A 485 56.10 -22.96 13.87
N GLY A 486 55.11 -23.46 13.13
CA GLY A 486 53.91 -24.07 13.73
C GLY A 486 52.77 -23.12 14.06
N GLY A 487 52.82 -21.86 13.58
CA GLY A 487 51.76 -20.89 13.74
C GLY A 487 50.55 -21.19 12.82
N ALA A 488 49.46 -21.66 13.37
CA ALA A 488 48.25 -21.99 12.59
C ALA A 488 47.42 -20.76 12.18
N GLY A 489 47.75 -19.55 12.63
CA GLY A 489 47.06 -18.30 12.29
C GLY A 489 45.60 -18.22 12.77
N LEU A 490 45.21 -19.00 13.78
CA LEU A 490 43.84 -19.02 14.31
C LEU A 490 43.70 -18.28 15.64
N GLY A 491 44.76 -17.94 16.35
CA GLY A 491 44.71 -17.38 17.70
C GLY A 491 43.94 -16.06 17.78
N LEU A 492 44.35 -15.08 16.94
CA LEU A 492 43.70 -13.74 16.95
C LEU A 492 42.28 -13.76 16.43
N SER A 493 41.96 -14.61 15.44
CA SER A 493 40.59 -14.75 14.93
C SER A 493 39.68 -15.39 15.97
N ILE A 494 40.12 -16.40 16.74
CA ILE A 494 39.39 -16.98 17.86
C ILE A 494 39.18 -15.95 18.97
N ALA A 495 40.23 -15.23 19.35
CA ALA A 495 40.17 -14.19 20.37
C ALA A 495 39.14 -13.11 20.01
N ARG A 496 39.14 -12.66 18.76
CA ARG A 496 38.14 -11.67 18.26
C ARG A 496 36.72 -12.21 18.24
N ALA A 497 36.50 -13.47 17.83
CA ALA A 497 35.19 -14.11 17.83
C ALA A 497 34.61 -14.28 19.25
N LEU A 498 35.44 -14.71 20.22
CA LEU A 498 35.04 -14.83 21.62
C LEU A 498 34.64 -13.50 22.26
N LEU A 499 35.39 -12.44 21.98
CA LEU A 499 35.07 -11.09 22.45
C LEU A 499 33.78 -10.56 21.81
N ALA A 500 33.63 -10.73 20.50
CA ALA A 500 32.45 -10.30 19.76
C ALA A 500 31.16 -10.94 20.29
N ALA A 501 31.22 -12.21 20.75
CA ALA A 501 30.09 -12.89 21.39
C ALA A 501 29.62 -12.20 22.69
N SER A 502 30.48 -11.42 23.35
CA SER A 502 30.17 -10.62 24.54
C SER A 502 30.11 -9.11 24.23
N GLN A 503 29.89 -8.70 23.00
CA GLN A 503 29.86 -7.28 22.54
C GLN A 503 31.17 -6.50 22.85
N ALA A 504 32.26 -7.21 23.10
CA ALA A 504 33.59 -6.66 23.26
C ALA A 504 34.35 -6.63 21.91
N THR A 505 35.35 -5.76 21.80
CA THR A 505 36.17 -5.65 20.58
C THR A 505 37.63 -5.97 20.85
N LEU A 506 38.34 -6.38 19.81
CA LEU A 506 39.80 -6.55 19.78
C LEU A 506 40.35 -5.89 18.52
N ASP A 507 41.16 -4.89 18.72
CA ASP A 507 41.73 -4.10 17.63
C ASP A 507 43.26 -3.96 17.78
N LEU A 508 43.97 -3.84 16.65
CA LEU A 508 45.38 -3.49 16.59
C LEU A 508 45.46 -1.98 16.47
N VAL A 509 46.15 -1.35 17.42
CA VAL A 509 46.31 0.11 17.42
C VAL A 509 47.76 0.49 17.00
N PRO A 510 47.93 1.68 16.38
CA PRO A 510 49.27 2.15 16.01
C PRO A 510 50.20 2.24 17.24
N SER A 511 51.39 1.69 17.15
CA SER A 511 52.41 1.71 18.18
C SER A 511 53.75 2.27 17.65
N ALA A 512 54.48 2.97 18.48
CA ALA A 512 55.81 3.49 18.14
C ALA A 512 56.86 2.38 18.17
N ALA A 513 56.67 1.33 18.95
CA ALA A 513 57.54 0.15 19.04
C ALA A 513 56.66 -1.07 19.37
N GLY A 514 56.97 -2.24 18.75
CA GLY A 514 56.22 -3.47 18.99
C GLY A 514 54.80 -3.47 18.45
N ALA A 515 53.96 -4.42 18.92
CA ALA A 515 52.56 -4.49 18.63
C ALA A 515 51.73 -4.07 19.86
N THR A 516 50.63 -3.33 19.61
CA THR A 516 49.70 -2.95 20.66
C THR A 516 48.31 -3.38 20.28
N PHE A 517 47.72 -4.24 21.11
CA PHE A 517 46.32 -4.70 20.97
C PHE A 517 45.46 -4.06 22.06
N GLU A 518 44.29 -3.60 21.65
CA GLU A 518 43.29 -2.98 22.51
C GLU A 518 42.04 -3.85 22.59
N LEU A 519 41.63 -4.19 23.82
CA LEU A 519 40.40 -4.92 24.13
C LEU A 519 39.45 -3.96 24.79
N ALA A 520 38.30 -3.67 24.18
CA ALA A 520 37.26 -2.86 24.80
C ALA A 520 36.14 -3.76 25.33
N LEU A 521 36.12 -3.93 26.65
CA LEU A 521 35.18 -4.82 27.36
C LEU A 521 34.00 -3.99 27.89
N PRO A 522 32.73 -4.35 27.60
CA PRO A 522 31.56 -3.67 28.14
C PRO A 522 31.50 -3.81 29.67
N LEU A 523 31.13 -2.74 30.37
CA LEU A 523 30.94 -2.78 31.82
C LEU A 523 29.69 -3.57 32.17
N ALA A 524 29.70 -4.23 33.35
CA ALA A 524 28.51 -4.90 33.84
C ALA A 524 27.44 -3.89 34.24
N GLU A 525 26.16 -4.20 33.94
CA GLU A 525 25.03 -3.37 34.34
C GLU A 525 25.02 -3.18 35.87
N GLY A 526 24.98 -1.96 36.35
CA GLY A 526 24.99 -1.61 37.79
C GLY A 526 26.33 -1.10 38.33
N THR A 527 27.36 -0.95 37.50
CA THR A 527 28.66 -0.36 37.91
C THR A 527 28.76 1.10 37.43
N THR A 528 27.75 1.91 37.72
CA THR A 528 27.85 3.38 37.54
C THR A 528 28.55 3.93 38.77
N THR A 529 29.76 4.48 38.60
CA THR A 529 30.47 5.29 39.60
C THR A 529 29.75 6.60 39.85
#